data_0e0bffad2cc236c999fbd751b343c766
#
_entry.id   0e0bffad2cc236c999fbd751b343c766
#
_cell.length_a   1.000
_cell.length_b   1.000
_cell.length_c   1.000
_cell.angle_alpha   90.00
_cell.angle_beta   90.00
_cell.angle_gamma   90.00
#
_symmetry.space_group_name_H-M   'P 1'
#
loop_
_entity.id
_entity.type
_entity.pdbx_description
1 polymer ?
#
loop_
_entity_poly.entity_id
_entity_poly.type
_entity_poly.pdbx_seq_one_letter_code
_entity_poly.pdbx_strand_id
1 'polypeptide(L)'
;ASMVGLPIVASNWSGHVDFLSGEQTSLIGGKMVQVPKSQAWKDIILEQSSWFDINENDARKVVQDLYKNYKSYKSKAEAQMEINRKKFTLNKMTEEFDKIMEKYVSELPTQVGIKLPKLKKVEGKKELPKMKLPKLKKLTTETSV
;
A
#
# COMPACT_ATOMS: atom_id res chain seq x y z
N ALA A 1 7.96 -8.72 -13.43
CA ALA A 1 8.84 -9.78 -13.89
C ALA A 1 8.15 -11.14 -13.79
N SER A 2 7.69 -11.57 -12.58
CA SER A 2 7.11 -12.92 -12.37
C SER A 2 5.89 -13.24 -13.24
N MET A 3 5.04 -12.27 -13.53
CA MET A 3 3.82 -12.47 -14.36
C MET A 3 4.08 -12.56 -15.86
N VAL A 4 5.29 -12.25 -16.31
CA VAL A 4 5.71 -12.28 -17.73
C VAL A 4 6.84 -13.27 -18.00
N GLY A 5 7.15 -14.10 -17.02
CA GLY A 5 8.16 -15.16 -17.16
C GLY A 5 9.59 -14.65 -17.34
N LEU A 6 9.96 -13.57 -16.70
CA LEU A 6 11.36 -13.11 -16.66
C LEU A 6 12.07 -13.67 -15.43
N PRO A 7 13.32 -14.12 -15.57
CA PRO A 7 14.12 -14.55 -14.42
C PRO A 7 14.22 -13.48 -13.34
N ILE A 8 14.11 -13.91 -12.10
CA ILE A 8 14.13 -13.03 -10.94
C ILE A 8 15.26 -13.45 -10.00
N VAL A 9 16.03 -12.46 -9.59
CA VAL A 9 16.98 -12.54 -8.49
C VAL A 9 16.53 -11.54 -7.43
N ALA A 10 16.29 -12.00 -6.22
CA ALA A 10 15.78 -11.17 -5.14
C ALA A 10 16.38 -11.59 -3.79
N SER A 11 16.26 -10.75 -2.79
CA SER A 11 16.64 -11.12 -1.42
C SER A 11 15.65 -12.17 -0.88
N ASN A 12 16.13 -13.09 -0.04
CA ASN A 12 15.25 -14.04 0.66
C ASN A 12 14.64 -13.38 1.91
N TRP A 13 13.95 -12.26 1.72
CA TRP A 13 13.38 -11.47 2.81
C TRP A 13 12.18 -10.63 2.35
N SER A 14 11.23 -10.39 3.26
CA SER A 14 10.06 -9.52 3.02
C SER A 14 8.98 -10.14 2.14
N GLY A 15 7.91 -9.38 1.87
CA GLY A 15 6.66 -9.87 1.27
C GLY A 15 6.77 -10.47 -0.13
N HIS A 16 7.87 -10.25 -0.85
CA HIS A 16 8.01 -10.89 -2.17
C HIS A 16 8.32 -12.40 -2.08
N VAL A 17 8.74 -12.92 -0.94
CA VAL A 17 8.91 -14.37 -0.74
C VAL A 17 7.58 -15.12 -0.72
N ASP A 18 6.48 -14.42 -0.49
CA ASP A 18 5.13 -15.00 -0.50
C ASP A 18 4.69 -15.43 -1.92
N PHE A 19 5.18 -14.73 -2.94
CA PHE A 19 4.82 -15.01 -4.33
C PHE A 19 6.01 -15.46 -5.20
N LEU A 20 7.23 -15.55 -4.66
CA LEU A 20 8.41 -16.08 -5.33
C LEU A 20 8.81 -17.42 -4.72
N SER A 21 8.73 -18.49 -5.49
CA SER A 21 9.21 -19.80 -5.07
C SER A 21 10.74 -19.86 -5.14
N GLY A 22 11.39 -20.29 -4.08
CA GLY A 22 12.85 -20.53 -4.05
C GLY A 22 13.32 -21.61 -5.04
N GLU A 23 12.42 -22.46 -5.53
CA GLU A 23 12.74 -23.46 -6.57
C GLU A 23 12.78 -22.85 -7.97
N GLN A 24 11.93 -21.84 -8.24
CA GLN A 24 11.75 -21.24 -9.54
C GLN A 24 12.41 -19.86 -9.67
N THR A 25 12.85 -19.27 -8.57
CA THR A 25 13.53 -17.98 -8.52
C THR A 25 14.81 -18.07 -7.71
N SER A 26 15.71 -17.13 -7.91
CA SER A 26 16.97 -17.09 -7.14
C SER A 26 16.82 -16.15 -5.95
N LEU A 27 16.58 -16.73 -4.78
CA LEU A 27 16.50 -15.99 -3.54
C LEU A 27 17.86 -15.96 -2.84
N ILE A 28 18.43 -14.78 -2.66
CA ILE A 28 19.74 -14.56 -2.05
C ILE A 28 19.59 -14.42 -0.55
N GLY A 29 20.32 -15.25 0.20
CA GLY A 29 20.38 -15.18 1.64
C GLY A 29 21.10 -13.93 2.16
N GLY A 30 20.87 -13.63 3.41
CA GLY A 30 21.48 -12.50 4.10
C GLY A 30 21.17 -12.53 5.59
N LYS A 31 21.36 -11.43 6.26
CA LYS A 31 21.10 -11.27 7.69
C LYS A 31 20.52 -9.89 7.99
N MET A 32 19.76 -9.80 9.09
CA MET A 32 19.34 -8.50 9.60
C MET A 32 20.54 -7.80 10.24
N VAL A 33 20.81 -6.58 9.82
CA VAL A 33 21.84 -5.71 10.40
C VAL A 33 21.23 -4.38 10.78
N GLN A 34 21.74 -3.79 11.87
CA GLN A 34 21.33 -2.45 12.27
C GLN A 34 21.77 -1.43 11.23
N VAL A 35 20.93 -0.43 10.99
CA VAL A 35 21.26 0.66 10.06
C VAL A 35 22.51 1.41 10.54
N PRO A 36 23.56 1.53 9.72
CA PRO A 36 24.74 2.31 10.06
C PRO A 36 24.36 3.80 10.27
N LYS A 37 24.95 4.44 11.27
CA LYS A 37 24.69 5.87 11.56
C LYS A 37 24.91 6.78 10.35
N SER A 38 25.89 6.44 9.51
CA SER A 38 26.20 7.19 8.28
C SER A 38 25.08 7.14 7.22
N GLN A 39 24.17 6.19 7.33
CA GLN A 39 23.05 5.98 6.39
C GLN A 39 21.69 6.26 7.04
N ALA A 40 21.70 6.59 8.33
CA ALA A 40 20.50 7.02 9.02
C ALA A 40 20.05 8.39 8.49
N TRP A 41 18.74 8.51 8.29
CA TRP A 41 18.13 9.75 7.81
C TRP A 41 16.98 10.10 8.74
N LYS A 42 17.11 11.25 9.38
CA LYS A 42 16.14 11.70 10.38
C LYS A 42 14.69 11.55 9.88
N ASP A 43 13.87 10.95 10.70
CA ASP A 43 12.43 10.71 10.47
C ASP A 43 12.09 9.78 9.29
N ILE A 44 13.08 9.24 8.56
CA ILE A 44 12.89 8.33 7.42
C ILE A 44 13.58 6.98 7.67
N ILE A 45 14.89 6.98 7.93
CA ILE A 45 15.67 5.78 8.22
C ILE A 45 16.26 5.93 9.62
N LEU A 46 15.65 5.27 10.60
CA LEU A 46 16.02 5.39 12.00
C LEU A 46 17.27 4.54 12.32
N GLU A 47 18.19 5.08 13.11
CA GLU A 47 19.41 4.35 13.54
C GLU A 47 19.09 3.05 14.30
N GLN A 48 17.98 3.01 15.02
CA GLN A 48 17.54 1.82 15.77
C GLN A 48 16.82 0.78 14.91
N SER A 49 16.54 1.08 13.65
CA SER A 49 15.94 0.13 12.73
C SER A 49 16.99 -0.84 12.17
N SER A 50 16.51 -1.90 11.54
CA SER A 50 17.36 -2.89 10.88
C SER A 50 16.89 -3.11 9.47
N TRP A 51 17.81 -3.46 8.59
CA TRP A 51 17.51 -3.87 7.22
C TRP A 51 18.13 -5.23 6.91
N PHE A 52 17.67 -5.82 5.84
CA PHE A 52 18.21 -7.09 5.39
C PHE A 52 19.43 -6.85 4.49
N ASP A 53 20.59 -7.29 4.97
CA ASP A 53 21.87 -7.20 4.28
C ASP A 53 22.17 -8.51 3.56
N ILE A 54 22.21 -8.46 2.23
CA ILE A 54 22.42 -9.64 1.39
C ILE A 54 23.90 -10.05 1.35
N ASN A 55 24.15 -11.33 1.07
CA ASN A 55 25.49 -11.79 0.78
C ASN A 55 25.88 -11.37 -0.66
N GLU A 56 26.72 -10.34 -0.79
CA GLU A 56 27.14 -9.81 -2.09
C GLU A 56 27.88 -10.85 -2.96
N ASN A 57 28.66 -11.73 -2.35
CA ASN A 57 29.37 -12.77 -3.10
C ASN A 57 28.41 -13.78 -3.71
N ASP A 58 27.36 -14.14 -2.98
CA ASP A 58 26.33 -15.05 -3.50
C ASP A 58 25.49 -14.35 -4.56
N ALA A 59 25.15 -13.07 -4.37
CA ALA A 59 24.49 -12.25 -5.38
C ALA A 59 25.30 -12.23 -6.69
N ARG A 60 26.60 -11.98 -6.59
CA ARG A 60 27.51 -11.98 -7.77
C ARG A 60 27.53 -13.32 -8.48
N LYS A 61 27.66 -14.43 -7.74
CA LYS A 61 27.66 -15.78 -8.31
C LYS A 61 26.35 -16.08 -9.05
N VAL A 62 25.21 -15.76 -8.41
CA VAL A 62 23.89 -15.99 -9.00
C VAL A 62 23.71 -15.20 -10.30
N VAL A 63 24.11 -13.92 -10.33
CA VAL A 63 23.99 -13.09 -11.54
C VAL A 63 24.91 -13.61 -12.65
N GLN A 64 26.13 -14.04 -12.32
CA GLN A 64 27.04 -14.63 -13.29
C GLN A 64 26.52 -15.96 -13.84
N ASP A 65 25.94 -16.80 -12.99
CA ASP A 65 25.34 -18.07 -13.40
C ASP A 65 24.10 -17.84 -14.27
N LEU A 66 23.22 -16.90 -13.91
CA LEU A 66 22.09 -16.50 -14.71
C LEU A 66 22.50 -16.06 -16.12
N TYR A 67 23.58 -15.27 -16.23
CA TYR A 67 24.08 -14.83 -17.53
C TYR A 67 24.55 -16.00 -18.39
N LYS A 68 25.28 -16.97 -17.80
CA LYS A 68 25.80 -18.16 -18.48
C LYS A 68 24.68 -19.15 -18.87
N ASN A 69 23.71 -19.33 -17.99
CA ASN A 69 22.69 -20.37 -18.05
C ASN A 69 21.28 -19.81 -18.27
N TYR A 70 21.15 -18.68 -18.97
CA TYR A 70 19.90 -17.94 -19.13
C TYR A 70 18.69 -18.80 -19.52
N LYS A 71 18.88 -19.77 -20.44
CA LYS A 71 17.79 -20.66 -20.87
C LYS A 71 17.17 -21.45 -19.71
N SER A 72 17.98 -21.96 -18.80
CA SER A 72 17.52 -22.70 -17.63
C SER A 72 16.73 -21.77 -16.67
N TYR A 73 17.25 -20.58 -16.43
CA TYR A 73 16.54 -19.58 -15.61
C TYR A 73 15.25 -19.11 -16.24
N LYS A 74 15.22 -18.99 -17.56
CA LYS A 74 14.01 -18.63 -18.30
C LYS A 74 12.92 -19.69 -18.15
N SER A 75 13.25 -20.97 -18.27
CA SER A 75 12.29 -22.07 -18.05
C SER A 75 11.73 -22.08 -16.64
N LYS A 76 12.56 -21.86 -15.61
CA LYS A 76 12.12 -21.70 -14.24
C LYS A 76 11.20 -20.50 -14.06
N ALA A 77 11.54 -19.36 -14.67
CA ALA A 77 10.73 -18.15 -14.61
C ALA A 77 9.34 -18.33 -15.29
N GLU A 78 9.26 -19.13 -16.33
CA GLU A 78 7.99 -19.51 -16.96
C GLU A 78 7.14 -20.38 -16.04
N ALA A 79 7.75 -21.33 -15.33
CA ALA A 79 7.06 -22.10 -14.30
C ALA A 79 6.56 -21.22 -13.14
N GLN A 80 7.37 -20.25 -12.70
CA GLN A 80 6.96 -19.25 -11.69
C GLN A 80 5.79 -18.39 -12.20
N MET A 81 5.81 -17.99 -13.46
CA MET A 81 4.71 -17.25 -14.08
C MET A 81 3.40 -18.03 -14.02
N GLU A 82 3.42 -19.32 -14.34
CA GLU A 82 2.23 -20.18 -14.26
C GLU A 82 1.65 -20.25 -12.85
N ILE A 83 2.53 -20.40 -11.84
CA ILE A 83 2.13 -20.41 -10.43
C ILE A 83 1.46 -19.09 -10.06
N ASN A 84 2.10 -17.97 -10.40
CA ASN A 84 1.60 -16.65 -10.03
C ASN A 84 0.31 -16.28 -10.74
N ARG A 85 0.17 -16.60 -12.01
CA ARG A 85 -1.06 -16.40 -12.78
C ARG A 85 -2.26 -17.19 -12.25
N LYS A 86 -2.01 -18.33 -11.59
CA LYS A 86 -3.08 -19.12 -10.94
C LYS A 86 -3.41 -18.63 -9.54
N LYS A 87 -2.39 -18.26 -8.75
CA LYS A 87 -2.55 -17.96 -7.31
C LYS A 87 -2.86 -16.48 -7.03
N PHE A 88 -2.28 -15.56 -7.82
CA PHE A 88 -2.32 -14.11 -7.55
C PHE A 88 -3.15 -13.35 -8.58
N THR A 89 -4.31 -13.87 -8.93
CA THR A 89 -5.30 -13.16 -9.75
C THR A 89 -6.15 -12.24 -8.87
N LEU A 90 -6.76 -11.22 -9.48
CA LEU A 90 -7.69 -10.33 -8.76
C LEU A 90 -8.80 -11.13 -8.07
N ASN A 91 -9.39 -12.11 -8.76
CA ASN A 91 -10.45 -12.94 -8.18
C ASN A 91 -9.96 -13.70 -6.94
N LYS A 92 -8.77 -14.30 -7.00
CA LYS A 92 -8.20 -15.00 -5.83
C LYS A 92 -7.91 -14.06 -4.67
N MET A 93 -7.38 -12.87 -4.96
CA MET A 93 -7.15 -11.85 -3.94
C MET A 93 -8.47 -11.36 -3.32
N THR A 94 -9.52 -11.21 -4.13
CA THR A 94 -10.86 -10.86 -3.64
C THR A 94 -11.41 -11.97 -2.74
N GLU A 95 -11.34 -13.24 -3.16
CA GLU A 95 -11.78 -14.38 -2.34
C GLU A 95 -11.05 -14.43 -0.98
N GLU A 96 -9.74 -14.21 -0.95
CA GLU A 96 -8.98 -14.20 0.31
C GLU A 96 -9.31 -12.97 1.17
N PHE A 97 -9.49 -11.81 0.54
CA PHE A 97 -9.92 -10.60 1.24
C PHE A 97 -11.32 -10.79 1.86
N ASP A 98 -12.26 -11.35 1.11
CA ASP A 98 -13.62 -11.61 1.60
C ASP A 98 -13.61 -12.56 2.82
N LYS A 99 -12.78 -13.60 2.80
CA LYS A 99 -12.61 -14.49 3.97
C LYS A 99 -12.07 -13.73 5.20
N ILE A 100 -11.11 -12.85 5.00
CA ILE A 100 -10.55 -12.02 6.08
C ILE A 100 -11.64 -11.08 6.60
N MET A 101 -12.38 -10.42 5.72
CA MET A 101 -13.46 -9.51 6.10
C MET A 101 -14.57 -10.25 6.83
N GLU A 102 -15.01 -11.42 6.34
CA GLU A 102 -16.02 -12.24 6.99
C GLU A 102 -15.58 -12.65 8.42
N LYS A 103 -14.32 -13.04 8.58
CA LYS A 103 -13.77 -13.42 9.88
C LYS A 103 -13.72 -12.26 10.89
N TYR A 104 -13.34 -11.07 10.46
CA TYR A 104 -13.08 -9.96 11.39
C TYR A 104 -14.17 -8.90 11.44
N VAL A 105 -14.95 -8.74 10.37
CA VAL A 105 -16.01 -7.70 10.29
C VAL A 105 -17.36 -8.23 10.77
N SER A 106 -17.60 -9.55 10.68
CA SER A 106 -18.82 -10.17 11.21
C SER A 106 -19.00 -9.94 12.72
N GLU A 107 -17.92 -9.74 13.45
CA GLU A 107 -17.93 -9.43 14.89
C GLU A 107 -18.15 -7.94 15.20
N LEU A 108 -18.08 -7.06 14.19
CA LEU A 108 -18.31 -5.64 14.40
C LEU A 108 -19.82 -5.37 14.50
N PRO A 109 -20.24 -4.55 15.49
CA PRO A 109 -21.65 -4.20 15.62
C PRO A 109 -22.12 -3.49 14.34
N THR A 110 -23.12 -4.06 13.70
CA THR A 110 -23.78 -3.44 12.55
C THR A 110 -24.27 -2.06 12.95
N GLN A 111 -23.87 -1.01 12.23
CA GLN A 111 -24.37 0.35 12.47
C GLN A 111 -25.90 0.32 12.40
N VAL A 112 -26.53 0.46 13.54
CA VAL A 112 -27.98 0.65 13.60
C VAL A 112 -28.27 1.96 12.86
N GLY A 113 -28.95 1.87 11.72
CA GLY A 113 -29.31 3.05 10.94
C GLY A 113 -30.01 4.07 11.83
N ILE A 114 -29.42 5.25 11.97
CA ILE A 114 -29.98 6.36 12.74
C ILE A 114 -31.32 6.70 12.09
N LYS A 115 -32.43 6.30 12.70
CA LYS A 115 -33.76 6.75 12.32
C LYS A 115 -33.88 8.21 12.73
N LEU A 116 -33.58 9.11 11.82
CA LEU A 116 -33.83 10.54 12.05
C LEU A 116 -35.34 10.74 12.36
N PRO A 117 -35.66 11.49 13.42
CA PRO A 117 -37.02 11.82 13.72
C PRO A 117 -37.64 12.56 12.54
N LYS A 118 -38.82 12.14 12.10
CA LYS A 118 -39.55 12.84 11.04
C LYS A 118 -39.78 14.28 11.49
N LEU A 119 -39.25 15.23 10.73
CA LEU A 119 -39.53 16.66 10.95
C LEU A 119 -41.04 16.86 10.89
N LYS A 120 -41.64 17.31 12.00
CA LYS A 120 -43.04 17.75 11.98
C LYS A 120 -43.13 19.04 11.18
N LYS A 121 -43.95 19.04 10.10
CA LYS A 121 -44.26 20.27 9.40
C LYS A 121 -44.81 21.26 10.42
N VAL A 122 -44.15 22.38 10.61
CA VAL A 122 -44.67 23.48 11.42
C VAL A 122 -45.75 24.15 10.61
N GLU A 123 -46.99 23.79 10.87
CA GLU A 123 -48.15 24.52 10.35
C GLU A 123 -48.29 25.80 11.17
N GLY A 124 -47.86 26.88 10.59
CA GLY A 124 -47.97 28.23 11.13
C GLY A 124 -47.01 29.15 10.42
N LYS A 125 -47.54 30.05 9.59
CA LYS A 125 -46.80 31.21 9.10
C LYS A 125 -46.45 32.11 10.27
N LYS A 126 -45.38 31.85 10.98
CA LYS A 126 -44.72 32.87 11.79
C LYS A 126 -44.02 33.80 10.83
N GLU A 127 -44.54 35.00 10.64
CA GLU A 127 -43.84 36.07 9.94
C GLU A 127 -42.47 36.24 10.59
N LEU A 128 -41.44 36.00 9.80
CA LEU A 128 -40.05 36.23 10.25
C LEU A 128 -39.92 37.73 10.59
N PRO A 129 -39.35 38.08 11.74
CA PRO A 129 -39.11 39.48 12.07
C PRO A 129 -38.23 40.08 10.97
N LYS A 130 -38.70 41.18 10.38
CA LYS A 130 -37.95 41.92 9.35
C LYS A 130 -36.64 42.43 9.96
N MET A 131 -35.55 41.78 9.65
CA MET A 131 -34.22 42.26 10.04
C MET A 131 -33.94 43.58 9.33
N LYS A 132 -33.83 44.67 10.09
CA LYS A 132 -33.36 45.97 9.56
C LYS A 132 -31.83 45.84 9.38
N LEU A 133 -31.43 45.74 8.11
CA LEU A 133 -30.02 45.81 7.75
C LEU A 133 -29.44 47.18 8.17
N PRO A 134 -28.26 47.20 8.81
CA PRO A 134 -27.60 48.46 9.14
C PRO A 134 -27.21 49.18 7.86
N LYS A 135 -27.52 50.51 7.81
CA LYS A 135 -27.11 51.35 6.66
C LYS A 135 -25.61 51.47 6.59
N LEU A 136 -25.03 51.06 5.44
CA LEU A 136 -23.62 51.24 5.15
C LEU A 136 -23.26 52.74 5.17
N LYS A 137 -22.31 53.15 5.99
CA LYS A 137 -21.71 54.51 5.93
C LYS A 137 -20.85 54.61 4.68
N LYS A 138 -21.08 55.63 3.82
CA LYS A 138 -20.18 55.94 2.72
C LYS A 138 -18.81 56.35 3.27
N LEU A 139 -17.78 55.64 2.89
CA LEU A 139 -16.41 56.10 3.09
C LEU A 139 -16.13 57.28 2.15
N THR A 140 -15.90 58.45 2.74
CA THR A 140 -15.35 59.60 2.01
C THR A 140 -13.86 59.37 1.80
N THR A 141 -13.46 59.20 0.56
CA THR A 141 -12.06 59.23 0.16
C THR A 141 -11.54 60.65 0.24
N GLU A 142 -10.80 61.00 1.25
CA GLU A 142 -9.97 62.21 1.26
C GLU A 142 -8.72 61.94 0.39
N THR A 143 -8.67 62.60 -0.74
CA THR A 143 -7.49 62.69 -1.59
C THR A 143 -6.58 63.79 -1.00
N SER A 144 -5.46 63.39 -0.44
CA SER A 144 -4.41 64.36 -0.07
C SER A 144 -3.39 64.46 -1.21
N VAL A 145 -3.14 65.66 -1.60
CA VAL A 145 -2.12 66.15 -2.54
C VAL A 145 -0.67 65.83 -2.10
#